data_c5c840ace26dc3cb3088cc2088e1d183
#
_entry.id   c5c840ace26dc3cb3088cc2088e1d183
#
_cell.length_a   1.000
_cell.length_b   1.000
_cell.length_c   1.000
_cell.angle_alpha   90.00
_cell.angle_beta   90.00
_cell.angle_gamma   90.00
#
_symmetry.space_group_name_H-M   'P 1'
#
loop_
_entity.id
_entity.type
_entity.pdbx_description
1 polymer ?
#
loop_
_entity_poly.entity_id
_entity_poly.type
_entity_poly.pdbx_seq_one_letter_code
_entity_poly.pdbx_strand_id
1 'polypeptide(L)'
;GINTNMIINRLPENLQNITTSLKNEGLGMIENKKLLYILLQKQKELYNELTNFGFENILERWMSFCDSLGEEVLMKGGKIKGKIIKINSKGHLVVKRDDGEILEIFSSEII
;
A
#
# COMPACT_ATOMS: atom_id res chain seq x y z
N GLY A 1 8.99 0.96 -6.63
CA GLY A 1 9.01 0.44 -8.00
C GLY A 1 7.75 -0.33 -8.38
N ILE A 2 7.52 -0.52 -9.67
CA ILE A 2 6.41 -1.31 -10.21
C ILE A 2 6.99 -2.39 -11.11
N ASN A 3 6.66 -3.65 -10.81
CA ASN A 3 7.01 -4.78 -11.68
C ASN A 3 6.03 -4.80 -12.87
N THR A 4 6.49 -4.39 -14.03
CA THR A 4 5.63 -4.30 -15.23
C THR A 4 5.56 -5.63 -15.99
N ASN A 5 6.71 -6.09 -16.50
CA ASN A 5 6.79 -7.23 -17.44
C ASN A 5 7.57 -8.42 -16.86
N MET A 6 7.79 -8.45 -15.55
CA MET A 6 8.51 -9.53 -14.89
C MET A 6 7.77 -10.86 -15.07
N ILE A 7 8.53 -11.92 -15.33
CA ILE A 7 8.00 -13.29 -15.42
C ILE A 7 8.26 -13.96 -14.07
N ILE A 8 7.20 -14.16 -13.30
CA ILE A 8 7.27 -14.63 -11.91
C ILE A 8 7.95 -16.00 -11.79
N ASN A 9 7.65 -16.93 -12.69
CA ASN A 9 8.23 -18.28 -12.70
C ASN A 9 9.77 -18.33 -12.92
N ARG A 10 10.42 -17.19 -13.24
CA ARG A 10 11.87 -17.07 -13.35
C ARG A 10 12.53 -16.59 -12.06
N LEU A 11 11.75 -16.22 -11.06
CA LEU A 11 12.24 -15.82 -9.74
C LEU A 11 12.58 -17.07 -8.90
N PRO A 12 13.45 -16.92 -7.89
CA PRO A 12 13.60 -17.91 -6.83
C PRO A 12 12.24 -18.26 -6.19
N GLU A 13 12.05 -19.53 -5.82
CA GLU A 13 10.76 -20.03 -5.31
C GLU A 13 10.22 -19.22 -4.12
N ASN A 14 11.10 -18.82 -3.20
CA ASN A 14 10.72 -18.01 -2.05
C ASN A 14 10.19 -16.60 -2.39
N LEU A 15 10.42 -16.12 -3.61
CA LEU A 15 9.93 -14.83 -4.09
C LEU A 15 8.67 -14.95 -4.95
N GLN A 16 8.40 -16.12 -5.54
CA GLN A 16 7.27 -16.29 -6.46
C GLN A 16 5.93 -16.04 -5.80
N ASN A 17 5.76 -16.46 -4.53
CA ASN A 17 4.50 -16.35 -3.79
C ASN A 17 4.24 -14.94 -3.22
N ILE A 18 5.25 -14.09 -3.18
CA ILE A 18 5.16 -12.73 -2.60
C ILE A 18 5.39 -11.63 -3.65
N THR A 19 5.52 -12.02 -4.92
CA THR A 19 5.80 -11.08 -6.01
C THR A 19 4.79 -11.25 -7.14
N THR A 20 4.33 -10.14 -7.67
CA THR A 20 3.57 -10.13 -8.91
C THR A 20 4.06 -9.06 -9.87
N SER A 21 3.50 -9.02 -11.09
CA SER A 21 3.74 -7.98 -12.08
C SER A 21 2.46 -7.67 -12.83
N LEU A 22 2.36 -6.49 -13.45
CA LEU A 22 1.18 -6.11 -14.25
C LEU A 22 0.91 -7.14 -15.36
N LYS A 23 1.96 -7.68 -15.98
CA LYS A 23 1.82 -8.75 -16.97
C LYS A 23 1.24 -10.03 -16.37
N ASN A 24 1.66 -10.39 -15.17
CA ASN A 24 1.19 -11.60 -14.47
C ASN A 24 -0.28 -11.47 -14.05
N GLU A 25 -0.74 -10.25 -13.74
CA GLU A 25 -2.13 -9.93 -13.43
C GLU A 25 -3.05 -9.83 -14.67
N GLY A 26 -2.58 -10.31 -15.83
CA GLY A 26 -3.39 -10.42 -17.04
C GLY A 26 -3.44 -9.18 -17.93
N LEU A 27 -2.65 -8.15 -17.65
CA LEU A 27 -2.63 -6.92 -18.46
C LEU A 27 -1.76 -7.03 -19.73
N GLY A 28 -1.15 -8.20 -19.99
CA GLY A 28 -0.27 -8.40 -21.14
C GLY A 28 1.05 -7.64 -21.05
N MET A 29 1.68 -7.39 -22.19
CA MET A 29 2.93 -6.62 -22.24
C MET A 29 2.67 -5.14 -22.02
N ILE A 30 3.35 -4.58 -21.04
CA ILE A 30 3.25 -3.17 -20.67
C ILE A 30 4.30 -2.35 -21.38
N GLU A 31 3.88 -1.29 -22.07
CA GLU A 31 4.77 -0.25 -22.57
C GLU A 31 5.13 0.72 -21.44
N ASN A 32 6.34 0.60 -20.91
CA ASN A 32 6.77 1.34 -19.72
C ASN A 32 6.71 2.87 -19.90
N LYS A 33 6.98 3.40 -21.08
CA LYS A 33 6.87 4.84 -21.35
C LYS A 33 5.43 5.34 -21.24
N LYS A 34 4.48 4.57 -21.76
CA LYS A 34 3.06 4.89 -21.68
C LYS A 34 2.57 4.81 -20.24
N LEU A 35 2.98 3.78 -19.50
CA LEU A 35 2.66 3.65 -18.08
C LEU A 35 3.20 4.84 -17.28
N LEU A 36 4.47 5.22 -17.51
CA LEU A 36 5.09 6.37 -16.84
C LEU A 36 4.29 7.66 -17.11
N TYR A 37 3.89 7.89 -18.37
CA TYR A 37 3.08 9.06 -18.71
C TYR A 37 1.76 9.08 -17.93
N ILE A 38 1.05 7.94 -17.88
CA ILE A 38 -0.21 7.82 -17.14
C ILE A 38 0.01 8.09 -15.64
N LEU A 39 1.07 7.52 -15.04
CA LEU A 39 1.41 7.73 -13.64
C LEU A 39 1.66 9.22 -13.33
N LEU A 40 2.42 9.90 -14.18
CA LEU A 40 2.70 11.33 -14.00
C LEU A 40 1.43 12.18 -14.12
N GLN A 41 0.52 11.85 -15.04
CA GLN A 41 -0.78 12.52 -15.13
C GLN A 41 -1.61 12.30 -13.86
N LYS A 42 -1.70 11.06 -13.38
CA LYS A 42 -2.43 10.73 -12.16
C LYS A 42 -1.81 11.37 -10.92
N GLN A 43 -0.50 11.42 -10.82
CA GLN A 43 0.18 12.13 -9.74
C GLN A 43 -0.14 13.63 -9.74
N LYS A 44 -0.18 14.26 -10.92
CA LYS A 44 -0.56 15.67 -11.06
C LYS A 44 -2.02 15.91 -10.62
N GLU A 45 -2.94 15.03 -11.02
CA GLU A 45 -4.35 15.10 -10.60
C GLU A 45 -4.48 15.01 -9.08
N LEU A 46 -3.82 14.02 -8.46
CA LEU A 46 -3.82 13.82 -7.01
C LEU A 46 -3.17 14.99 -6.25
N TYR A 47 -2.09 15.56 -6.79
CA TYR A 47 -1.44 16.72 -6.20
C TYR A 47 -2.36 17.95 -6.22
N ASN A 48 -3.06 18.18 -7.33
CA ASN A 48 -4.04 19.26 -7.42
C ASN A 48 -5.22 19.05 -6.47
N GLU A 49 -5.69 17.81 -6.33
CA GLU A 49 -6.74 17.46 -5.38
C GLU A 49 -6.29 17.72 -3.94
N LEU A 50 -5.09 17.25 -3.58
CA LEU A 50 -4.49 17.48 -2.26
C LEU A 50 -4.41 18.97 -1.92
N THR A 51 -3.98 19.79 -2.89
CA THR A 51 -3.77 21.24 -2.68
C THR A 51 -5.08 22.01 -2.54
N ASN A 52 -6.12 21.60 -3.26
CA ASN A 52 -7.39 22.31 -3.31
C ASN A 52 -8.42 21.81 -2.29
N PHE A 53 -8.39 20.51 -1.97
CA PHE A 53 -9.45 19.84 -1.18
C PHE A 53 -8.93 19.09 0.05
N GLY A 54 -7.62 19.04 0.24
CA GLY A 54 -7.01 18.33 1.37
C GLY A 54 -6.83 16.83 1.13
N PHE A 55 -6.41 16.13 2.17
CA PHE A 55 -5.95 14.73 2.09
C PHE A 55 -7.08 13.70 2.25
N GLU A 56 -8.21 14.07 2.85
CA GLU A 56 -9.25 13.14 3.30
C GLU A 56 -9.83 12.29 2.18
N ASN A 57 -10.23 12.90 1.06
CA ASN A 57 -10.78 12.16 -0.10
C ASN A 57 -9.75 11.19 -0.71
N ILE A 58 -8.49 11.60 -0.75
CA ILE A 58 -7.38 10.75 -1.25
C ILE A 58 -7.20 9.57 -0.31
N LEU A 59 -7.23 9.80 0.99
CA LEU A 59 -7.10 8.77 2.02
C LEU A 59 -8.25 7.75 1.95
N GLU A 60 -9.49 8.20 1.81
CA GLU A 60 -10.66 7.31 1.67
C GLU A 60 -10.54 6.40 0.45
N ARG A 61 -10.14 6.95 -0.70
CA ARG A 61 -9.90 6.15 -1.91
C ARG A 61 -8.75 5.17 -1.71
N TRP A 62 -7.66 5.59 -1.07
CA TRP A 62 -6.54 4.71 -0.78
C TRP A 62 -6.97 3.56 0.14
N MET A 63 -7.73 3.86 1.20
CA MET A 63 -8.24 2.85 2.13
C MET A 63 -9.16 1.82 1.44
N SER A 64 -9.89 2.21 0.39
CA SER A 64 -10.75 1.27 -0.36
C SER A 64 -9.96 0.19 -1.12
N PHE A 65 -8.66 0.40 -1.33
CA PHE A 65 -7.74 -0.58 -1.94
C PHE A 65 -6.84 -1.27 -0.91
N CYS A 66 -7.01 -0.99 0.38
CA CYS A 66 -6.16 -1.51 1.43
C CYS A 66 -6.73 -2.79 2.03
N ASP A 67 -6.27 -3.93 1.55
CA ASP A 67 -6.71 -5.26 2.04
C ASP A 67 -6.27 -5.54 3.49
N SER A 68 -5.28 -4.79 3.99
CA SER A 68 -4.75 -4.98 5.34
C SER A 68 -5.64 -4.39 6.44
N LEU A 69 -6.69 -3.64 6.11
CA LEU A 69 -7.62 -3.13 7.11
C LEU A 69 -8.38 -4.29 7.76
N GLY A 70 -8.30 -4.36 9.08
CA GLY A 70 -8.90 -5.44 9.85
C GLY A 70 -7.99 -6.65 10.07
N GLU A 71 -6.81 -6.68 9.44
CA GLU A 71 -5.84 -7.76 9.64
C GLU A 71 -5.02 -7.58 10.92
N GLU A 72 -4.56 -8.71 11.46
CA GLU A 72 -3.61 -8.72 12.58
C GLU A 72 -2.20 -8.43 12.06
N VAL A 73 -1.49 -7.57 12.78
CA VAL A 73 -0.09 -7.24 12.48
C VAL A 73 0.81 -7.45 13.68
N LEU A 74 2.03 -7.90 13.40
CA LEU A 74 3.13 -7.96 14.35
C LEU A 74 4.08 -6.80 14.06
N MET A 75 4.36 -5.99 15.05
CA MET A 75 5.19 -4.79 14.95
C MET A 75 6.36 -4.81 15.92
N LYS A 76 7.34 -3.92 15.67
CA LYS A 76 8.54 -3.79 16.53
C LYS A 76 9.24 -5.13 16.82
N GLY A 77 9.49 -5.90 15.75
CA GLY A 77 10.15 -7.20 15.89
C GLY A 77 9.31 -8.24 16.65
N GLY A 78 7.99 -8.21 16.48
CA GLY A 78 7.07 -9.19 17.11
C GLY A 78 6.62 -8.83 18.54
N LYS A 79 7.02 -7.67 19.06
CA LYS A 79 6.69 -7.26 20.44
C LYS A 79 5.29 -6.69 20.61
N ILE A 80 4.67 -6.22 19.52
CA ILE A 80 3.33 -5.63 19.56
C ILE A 80 2.47 -6.39 18.58
N LYS A 81 1.41 -7.04 19.07
CA LYS A 81 0.36 -7.66 18.28
C LYS A 81 -0.90 -6.77 18.35
N GLY A 82 -1.53 -6.58 17.22
CA GLY A 82 -2.78 -5.81 17.19
C GLY A 82 -3.45 -5.85 15.83
N LYS A 83 -4.66 -5.33 15.77
CA LYS A 83 -5.51 -5.26 14.58
C LYS A 83 -5.48 -3.86 13.99
N ILE A 84 -5.22 -3.77 12.68
CA ILE A 84 -5.30 -2.49 11.96
C ILE A 84 -6.75 -2.02 11.91
N ILE A 85 -7.03 -0.84 12.45
CA ILE A 85 -8.38 -0.28 12.43
C ILE A 85 -8.57 0.79 11.35
N LYS A 86 -7.59 1.64 11.14
CA LYS A 86 -7.65 2.70 10.11
C LYS A 86 -6.28 3.33 9.89
N ILE A 87 -6.22 4.20 8.90
CA ILE A 87 -5.18 5.23 8.78
C ILE A 87 -5.82 6.57 9.15
N ASN A 88 -5.13 7.36 9.97
CA ASN A 88 -5.63 8.67 10.38
C ASN A 88 -5.32 9.77 9.34
N SER A 89 -5.84 10.97 9.57
CA SER A 89 -5.65 12.13 8.68
C SER A 89 -4.19 12.59 8.51
N LYS A 90 -3.29 12.09 9.36
CA LYS A 90 -1.83 12.33 9.24
C LYS A 90 -1.11 11.24 8.46
N GLY A 91 -1.84 10.21 7.98
CA GLY A 91 -1.25 9.05 7.30
C GLY A 91 -0.65 8.01 8.25
N HIS A 92 -0.90 8.08 9.56
CA HIS A 92 -0.40 7.11 10.52
C HIS A 92 -1.34 5.91 10.61
N LEU A 93 -0.76 4.71 10.75
CA LEU A 93 -1.50 3.50 11.00
C LEU A 93 -2.04 3.50 12.44
N VAL A 94 -3.34 3.25 12.59
CA VAL A 94 -3.99 3.11 13.90
C VAL A 94 -4.29 1.64 14.14
N VAL A 95 -3.72 1.11 15.21
CA VAL A 95 -3.80 -0.31 15.57
C VAL A 95 -4.42 -0.45 16.95
N LYS A 96 -5.37 -1.38 17.08
CA LYS A 96 -5.95 -1.78 18.35
C LYS A 96 -5.27 -3.06 18.83
N ARG A 97 -4.66 -3.02 20.00
CA ARG A 97 -4.06 -4.18 20.67
C ARG A 97 -5.14 -5.09 21.29
N ASP A 98 -4.74 -6.31 21.64
CA ASP A 98 -5.61 -7.31 22.28
C ASP A 98 -6.11 -6.85 23.67
N ASP A 99 -5.33 -6.01 24.36
CA ASP A 99 -5.69 -5.38 25.64
C ASP A 99 -6.65 -4.17 25.48
N GLY A 100 -7.00 -3.81 24.23
CA GLY A 100 -7.89 -2.71 23.90
C GLY A 100 -7.18 -1.37 23.70
N GLU A 101 -5.88 -1.27 23.98
CA GLU A 101 -5.09 -0.05 23.76
C GLU A 101 -5.05 0.30 22.27
N ILE A 102 -5.16 1.60 21.95
CA ILE A 102 -5.05 2.12 20.58
C ILE A 102 -3.70 2.80 20.43
N LEU A 103 -2.94 2.36 19.43
CA LEU A 103 -1.63 2.90 19.11
C LEU A 103 -1.63 3.56 17.73
N GLU A 104 -1.00 4.72 17.63
CA GLU A 104 -0.63 5.33 16.35
C GLU A 104 0.81 4.92 16.00
N ILE A 105 1.01 4.42 14.78
CA ILE A 105 2.29 3.86 14.34
C ILE A 105 2.77 4.60 13.11
N PHE A 106 4.02 5.02 13.16
CA PHE A 106 4.72 5.61 12.04
C PHE A 106 5.32 4.51 11.15
N SER A 107 5.47 4.78 9.86
CA SER A 107 5.95 3.81 8.87
C SER A 107 7.30 3.15 9.17
N SER A 108 8.16 3.81 9.93
CA SER A 108 9.47 3.27 10.35
C SER A 108 9.40 2.18 11.42
N GLU A 109 8.22 1.89 11.95
CA GLU A 109 8.02 0.92 13.03
C GLU A 109 7.39 -0.40 12.55
N ILE A 110 7.01 -0.47 11.25
CA ILE A 110 6.47 -1.68 10.62
C ILE A 110 7.64 -2.41 9.95
N ILE A 111 7.96 -3.58 10.43
CA ILE A 111 8.96 -4.49 9.85
C ILE A 111 8.23 -5.77 9.44
#